data_dc0174bd6a3024571253738279bce676
#
_entry.id   dc0174bd6a3024571253738279bce676
#
_cell.length_a   1.000
_cell.length_b   1.000
_cell.length_c   1.000
_cell.angle_alpha   90.00
_cell.angle_beta   90.00
_cell.angle_gamma   90.00
#
_symmetry.space_group_name_H-M   'P 1'
#
loop_
_entity.id
_entity.type
_entity.pdbx_description
1 polymer ?
#
loop_
_entity_poly.entity_id
_entity_poly.type
_entity_poly.pdbx_seq_one_letter_code
_entity_poly.pdbx_strand_id
1 'polypeptide(L)'
;MSEPRADGAKIEIHLHHEGAAPPEFIRRLASEKKVDLSKIFDNTGGYVFTSFTEFLRTYEAACTVLQTPQDFYHLTRAILEECVSHGVIYTETFLAPDFCGNSDVAAWRDYLAAIEEAANHAHQEHGIVMRGIATCVRHMGPEQAKKSGLCAAETAGDFLTGFGMGGDESIGHQGDFVYAFAMAREAGLRLTTHAGEWGGSQSVREAIHDLNVERIGHGVQCIKDPALIEEIKARQITLEVCPGSNVALGVDVAPSWAEHPIKALFDQSVRVTVSTDDPPFFHTNLTREYDMLADTFGWGAAEFCVLSENAVDAAFCDAETKKTLREKVRKSWINT
;
A
#
# COMPACT_ATOMS: atom_id res chain seq x y z
N MET A 1 32.40 7.26 3.53
CA MET A 1 31.14 6.56 3.23
C MET A 1 30.39 6.57 4.56
N SER A 2 29.28 7.30 4.65
CA SER A 2 28.39 7.23 5.81
C SER A 2 27.85 5.81 5.90
N GLU A 3 27.86 5.21 7.09
CA GLU A 3 27.19 3.93 7.32
C GLU A 3 25.72 4.06 6.88
N PRO A 4 25.14 3.01 6.24
CA PRO A 4 23.75 3.04 5.84
C PRO A 4 22.87 3.21 7.10
N ARG A 5 22.13 4.31 7.14
CA ARG A 5 21.31 4.71 8.30
C ARG A 5 19.99 3.93 8.43
N ALA A 6 19.64 3.12 7.42
CA ALA A 6 18.33 2.48 7.26
C ALA A 6 18.40 0.94 7.06
N ASP A 7 19.39 0.25 7.65
CA ASP A 7 19.60 -1.20 7.44
C ASP A 7 18.74 -2.12 8.33
N GLY A 8 17.87 -1.57 9.18
CA GLY A 8 16.98 -2.36 10.02
C GLY A 8 15.86 -3.07 9.24
N ALA A 9 15.27 -4.08 9.87
CA ALA A 9 14.12 -4.77 9.31
C ALA A 9 12.91 -3.85 9.20
N LYS A 10 12.32 -3.79 8.01
CA LYS A 10 11.21 -2.93 7.66
C LYS A 10 9.91 -3.70 7.47
N ILE A 11 8.80 -3.04 7.72
CA ILE A 11 7.45 -3.55 7.55
C ILE A 11 6.71 -2.60 6.61
N GLU A 12 6.12 -3.11 5.55
CA GLU A 12 5.39 -2.32 4.55
C GLU A 12 3.95 -2.79 4.47
N ILE A 13 3.00 -1.89 4.75
CA ILE A 13 1.57 -2.24 4.83
C ILE A 13 0.69 -1.41 3.89
N HIS A 14 1.31 -0.67 2.95
CA HIS A 14 0.62 0.10 1.92
C HIS A 14 1.41 0.03 0.62
N LEU A 15 1.14 -1.00 -0.16
CA LEU A 15 1.82 -1.28 -1.43
C LEU A 15 0.79 -1.80 -2.45
N HIS A 16 0.59 -1.09 -3.55
CA HIS A 16 -0.27 -1.55 -4.62
C HIS A 16 0.44 -2.63 -5.44
N HIS A 17 -0.18 -3.79 -5.57
CA HIS A 17 0.45 -4.95 -6.19
C HIS A 17 0.79 -4.68 -7.66
N GLU A 18 -0.17 -4.18 -8.42
CA GLU A 18 0.04 -3.83 -9.81
C GLU A 18 0.96 -2.61 -9.96
N GLY A 19 0.86 -1.66 -9.02
CA GLY A 19 1.68 -0.45 -8.98
C GLY A 19 3.14 -0.70 -8.59
N ALA A 20 3.42 -1.80 -7.91
CA ALA A 20 4.78 -2.24 -7.60
C ALA A 20 5.45 -3.00 -8.76
N ALA A 21 4.79 -3.13 -9.92
CA ALA A 21 5.33 -3.84 -11.07
C ALA A 21 6.58 -3.14 -11.64
N PRO A 22 7.77 -3.79 -11.64
CA PRO A 22 8.96 -3.21 -12.24
C PRO A 22 8.74 -2.86 -13.72
N PRO A 23 9.19 -1.69 -14.20
CA PRO A 23 8.99 -1.27 -15.60
C PRO A 23 9.49 -2.28 -16.63
N GLU A 24 10.61 -2.94 -16.37
CA GLU A 24 11.16 -3.97 -17.25
C GLU A 24 10.28 -5.23 -17.29
N PHE A 25 9.61 -5.58 -16.19
CA PHE A 25 8.65 -6.68 -16.15
C PHE A 25 7.46 -6.38 -17.07
N ILE A 26 6.87 -5.19 -16.95
CA ILE A 26 5.74 -4.76 -17.79
C ILE A 26 6.13 -4.63 -19.26
N ARG A 27 7.33 -4.07 -19.58
CA ARG A 27 7.83 -3.97 -20.95
C ARG A 27 8.03 -5.34 -21.60
N ARG A 28 8.54 -6.32 -20.82
CA ARG A 28 8.68 -7.71 -21.30
C ARG A 28 7.32 -8.30 -21.64
N LEU A 29 6.35 -8.23 -20.71
CA LEU A 29 4.99 -8.73 -20.97
C LEU A 29 4.32 -8.03 -22.15
N ALA A 30 4.48 -6.72 -22.28
CA ALA A 30 3.97 -5.94 -23.40
C ALA A 30 4.53 -6.45 -24.74
N SER A 31 5.84 -6.73 -24.80
CA SER A 31 6.48 -7.31 -25.98
C SER A 31 5.96 -8.71 -26.30
N GLU A 32 5.87 -9.58 -25.32
CA GLU A 32 5.37 -10.97 -25.45
C GLU A 32 3.91 -10.99 -25.95
N LYS A 33 3.07 -10.11 -25.41
CA LYS A 33 1.64 -10.00 -25.72
C LYS A 33 1.32 -9.08 -26.89
N LYS A 34 2.34 -8.42 -27.47
CA LYS A 34 2.22 -7.47 -28.60
C LYS A 34 1.29 -6.29 -28.29
N VAL A 35 1.36 -5.78 -27.07
CA VAL A 35 0.66 -4.57 -26.62
C VAL A 35 1.62 -3.39 -26.70
N ASP A 36 1.21 -2.31 -27.34
CA ASP A 36 2.04 -1.10 -27.40
C ASP A 36 1.83 -0.23 -26.16
N LEU A 37 2.81 -0.24 -25.27
CA LEU A 37 2.86 0.58 -24.05
C LEU A 37 3.99 1.65 -24.14
N SER A 38 4.52 1.93 -25.32
CA SER A 38 5.65 2.87 -25.48
C SER A 38 5.41 4.27 -24.90
N LYS A 39 4.15 4.69 -24.79
CA LYS A 39 3.76 6.02 -24.31
C LYS A 39 3.81 6.19 -22.78
N ILE A 40 3.84 5.09 -22.03
CA ILE A 40 3.86 5.15 -20.57
C ILE A 40 5.28 5.10 -19.98
N PHE A 41 6.31 5.03 -20.83
CA PHE A 41 7.71 4.98 -20.42
C PHE A 41 8.50 6.14 -20.99
N ASP A 42 9.45 6.64 -20.21
CA ASP A 42 10.45 7.60 -20.64
C ASP A 42 11.63 6.96 -21.40
N ASN A 43 12.61 7.77 -21.80
CA ASN A 43 13.79 7.29 -22.52
C ASN A 43 14.72 6.41 -21.67
N THR A 44 14.58 6.41 -20.36
CA THR A 44 15.33 5.54 -19.43
C THR A 44 14.59 4.24 -19.18
N GLY A 45 13.33 4.17 -19.58
CA GLY A 45 12.43 3.02 -19.42
C GLY A 45 11.64 3.02 -18.11
N GLY A 46 11.66 4.11 -17.35
CA GLY A 46 10.81 4.35 -16.19
C GLY A 46 9.42 4.82 -16.60
N TYR A 47 8.45 4.69 -15.69
CA TYR A 47 7.10 5.23 -15.92
C TYR A 47 7.14 6.76 -15.97
N VAL A 48 6.25 7.35 -16.80
CA VAL A 48 6.15 8.80 -16.97
C VAL A 48 4.69 9.26 -16.90
N PHE A 49 4.47 10.33 -16.15
CA PHE A 49 3.19 11.05 -16.04
C PHE A 49 3.47 12.46 -15.55
N THR A 50 2.53 13.39 -15.76
CA THR A 50 2.65 14.82 -15.38
C THR A 50 1.55 15.30 -14.45
N SER A 51 0.56 14.45 -14.15
CA SER A 51 -0.55 14.74 -13.27
C SER A 51 -1.11 13.46 -12.65
N PHE A 52 -1.88 13.58 -11.57
CA PHE A 52 -2.57 12.43 -10.95
C PHE A 52 -3.48 11.68 -11.94
N THR A 53 -4.21 12.40 -12.78
CA THR A 53 -5.04 11.76 -13.82
C THR A 53 -4.20 10.98 -14.84
N GLU A 54 -3.02 11.49 -15.22
CA GLU A 54 -2.11 10.76 -16.10
C GLU A 54 -1.45 9.58 -15.38
N PHE A 55 -1.14 9.71 -14.09
CA PHE A 55 -0.67 8.59 -13.26
C PHE A 55 -1.67 7.44 -13.31
N LEU A 56 -2.96 7.67 -13.01
CA LEU A 56 -3.97 6.63 -13.07
C LEU A 56 -4.08 5.98 -14.45
N ARG A 57 -4.02 6.78 -15.53
CA ARG A 57 -4.03 6.24 -16.90
C ARG A 57 -2.81 5.39 -17.21
N THR A 58 -1.64 5.82 -16.75
CA THR A 58 -0.38 5.07 -16.92
C THR A 58 -0.42 3.75 -16.15
N TYR A 59 -0.94 3.79 -14.92
CA TYR A 59 -1.16 2.62 -14.08
C TYR A 59 -2.12 1.61 -14.76
N GLU A 60 -3.32 2.05 -15.17
CA GLU A 60 -4.28 1.20 -15.86
C GLU A 60 -3.73 0.63 -17.17
N ALA A 61 -2.97 1.44 -17.93
CA ALA A 61 -2.31 0.97 -19.15
C ALA A 61 -1.29 -0.13 -18.84
N ALA A 62 -0.48 0.01 -17.78
CA ALA A 62 0.44 -1.03 -17.34
C ALA A 62 -0.30 -2.32 -16.95
N CYS A 63 -1.46 -2.22 -16.28
CA CYS A 63 -2.28 -3.37 -15.89
C CYS A 63 -2.82 -4.16 -17.09
N THR A 64 -2.95 -3.57 -18.29
CA THR A 64 -3.51 -4.26 -19.47
C THR A 64 -2.75 -5.51 -19.90
N VAL A 65 -1.48 -5.63 -19.52
CA VAL A 65 -0.66 -6.80 -19.84
C VAL A 65 -0.65 -7.87 -18.75
N LEU A 66 -1.23 -7.61 -17.58
CA LEU A 66 -1.41 -8.55 -16.48
C LEU A 66 -2.73 -9.32 -16.70
N GLN A 67 -2.71 -10.39 -17.49
CA GLN A 67 -3.92 -10.99 -18.03
C GLN A 67 -4.22 -12.39 -17.49
N THR A 68 -3.27 -13.01 -16.79
CA THR A 68 -3.39 -14.39 -16.33
C THR A 68 -2.92 -14.56 -14.90
N PRO A 69 -3.40 -15.59 -14.18
CA PRO A 69 -2.85 -15.95 -12.87
C PRO A 69 -1.33 -16.14 -12.87
N GLN A 70 -0.78 -16.68 -13.98
CA GLN A 70 0.67 -16.86 -14.12
C GLN A 70 1.43 -15.53 -14.22
N ASP A 71 0.85 -14.50 -14.85
CA ASP A 71 1.45 -13.16 -14.86
C ASP A 71 1.56 -12.61 -13.43
N PHE A 72 0.50 -12.77 -12.63
CA PHE A 72 0.47 -12.33 -11.23
C PHE A 72 1.40 -13.16 -10.33
N TYR A 73 1.55 -14.47 -10.58
CA TYR A 73 2.57 -15.28 -9.91
C TYR A 73 3.96 -14.67 -10.11
N HIS A 74 4.35 -14.40 -11.36
CA HIS A 74 5.66 -13.84 -11.66
C HIS A 74 5.82 -12.39 -11.17
N LEU A 75 4.76 -11.60 -11.23
CA LEU A 75 4.75 -10.25 -10.67
C LEU A 75 5.00 -10.28 -9.16
N THR A 76 4.25 -11.12 -8.43
CA THR A 76 4.42 -11.29 -6.98
C THR A 76 5.85 -11.68 -6.61
N ARG A 77 6.45 -12.59 -7.38
CA ARG A 77 7.86 -12.97 -7.17
C ARG A 77 8.79 -11.76 -7.33
N ALA A 78 8.64 -10.99 -8.40
CA ALA A 78 9.47 -9.81 -8.66
C ALA A 78 9.31 -8.73 -7.57
N ILE A 79 8.07 -8.47 -7.12
CA ILE A 79 7.80 -7.53 -6.03
C ILE A 79 8.47 -7.97 -4.73
N LEU A 80 8.34 -9.25 -4.36
CA LEU A 80 8.88 -9.73 -3.09
C LEU A 80 10.41 -9.82 -3.10
N GLU A 81 11.04 -10.08 -4.25
CA GLU A 81 12.49 -9.98 -4.41
C GLU A 81 12.97 -8.54 -4.21
N GLU A 82 12.26 -7.55 -4.75
CA GLU A 82 12.56 -6.13 -4.53
C GLU A 82 12.37 -5.75 -3.06
N CYS A 83 11.26 -6.14 -2.43
CA CYS A 83 11.01 -5.91 -1.00
C CYS A 83 12.15 -6.46 -0.13
N VAL A 84 12.58 -7.70 -0.39
CA VAL A 84 13.69 -8.34 0.34
C VAL A 84 14.99 -7.57 0.17
N SER A 85 15.29 -7.10 -1.05
CA SER A 85 16.50 -6.32 -1.35
C SER A 85 16.59 -5.03 -0.54
N HIS A 86 15.44 -4.50 -0.09
CA HIS A 86 15.31 -3.29 0.73
C HIS A 86 15.07 -3.57 2.22
N GLY A 87 15.27 -4.82 2.67
CA GLY A 87 15.16 -5.20 4.08
C GLY A 87 13.74 -5.33 4.60
N VAL A 88 12.76 -5.47 3.71
CA VAL A 88 11.36 -5.74 4.09
C VAL A 88 11.22 -7.20 4.51
N ILE A 89 10.70 -7.44 5.71
CA ILE A 89 10.48 -8.78 6.25
C ILE A 89 9.00 -9.17 6.30
N TYR A 90 8.11 -8.20 6.12
CA TYR A 90 6.66 -8.37 6.04
C TYR A 90 6.06 -7.29 5.15
N THR A 91 5.14 -7.68 4.29
CA THR A 91 4.38 -6.74 3.46
C THR A 91 2.91 -7.12 3.36
N GLU A 92 2.05 -6.11 3.25
CA GLU A 92 0.66 -6.26 2.83
C GLU A 92 0.49 -5.53 1.51
N THR A 93 -0.06 -6.23 0.51
CA THR A 93 -0.28 -5.63 -0.80
C THR A 93 -1.76 -5.52 -1.12
N PHE A 94 -2.13 -4.39 -1.71
CA PHE A 94 -3.46 -4.16 -2.27
C PHE A 94 -3.60 -4.93 -3.57
N LEU A 95 -4.57 -5.82 -3.62
CA LEU A 95 -4.88 -6.69 -4.74
C LEU A 95 -6.24 -6.28 -5.30
N ALA A 96 -6.30 -5.77 -6.52
CA ALA A 96 -7.55 -5.32 -7.10
C ALA A 96 -8.26 -6.47 -7.87
N PRO A 97 -9.39 -7.02 -7.38
CA PRO A 97 -10.15 -8.03 -8.10
C PRO A 97 -10.60 -7.55 -9.49
N ASP A 98 -10.71 -6.24 -9.68
CA ASP A 98 -11.03 -5.61 -10.96
C ASP A 98 -10.00 -5.92 -12.04
N PHE A 99 -8.72 -5.98 -11.69
CA PHE A 99 -7.62 -6.37 -12.59
C PHE A 99 -7.36 -7.88 -12.59
N CYS A 100 -7.96 -8.61 -11.67
CA CYS A 100 -7.85 -10.06 -11.52
C CYS A 100 -9.15 -10.76 -11.99
N GLY A 101 -9.43 -10.75 -13.29
CA GLY A 101 -10.62 -11.37 -13.83
C GLY A 101 -11.91 -10.55 -13.73
N ASN A 102 -11.79 -9.22 -13.66
CA ASN A 102 -12.92 -8.27 -13.66
C ASN A 102 -13.92 -8.52 -12.51
N SER A 103 -13.38 -8.82 -11.33
CA SER A 103 -14.16 -9.16 -10.12
C SER A 103 -15.14 -10.32 -10.28
N ASP A 104 -14.87 -11.25 -11.21
CA ASP A 104 -15.52 -12.56 -11.22
C ASP A 104 -14.93 -13.45 -10.12
N VAL A 105 -15.76 -13.99 -9.23
CA VAL A 105 -15.30 -14.74 -8.05
C VAL A 105 -14.48 -15.99 -8.43
N ALA A 106 -14.85 -16.68 -9.51
CA ALA A 106 -14.14 -17.89 -9.92
C ALA A 106 -12.76 -17.53 -10.50
N ALA A 107 -12.70 -16.54 -11.37
CA ALA A 107 -11.44 -16.03 -11.89
C ALA A 107 -10.55 -15.47 -10.77
N TRP A 108 -11.12 -14.66 -9.87
CA TRP A 108 -10.40 -14.11 -8.73
C TRP A 108 -9.72 -15.19 -7.87
N ARG A 109 -10.40 -16.32 -7.61
CA ARG A 109 -9.82 -17.46 -6.87
C ARG A 109 -8.55 -17.99 -7.52
N ASP A 110 -8.52 -18.09 -8.85
CA ASP A 110 -7.35 -18.57 -9.59
C ASP A 110 -6.19 -17.57 -9.50
N TYR A 111 -6.46 -16.27 -9.61
CA TYR A 111 -5.43 -15.22 -9.43
C TYR A 111 -4.90 -15.19 -8.01
N LEU A 112 -5.79 -15.20 -7.01
CA LEU A 112 -5.38 -15.17 -5.61
C LEU A 112 -4.53 -16.41 -5.23
N ALA A 113 -4.90 -17.59 -5.73
CA ALA A 113 -4.13 -18.82 -5.50
C ALA A 113 -2.72 -18.72 -6.10
N ALA A 114 -2.57 -18.14 -7.28
CA ALA A 114 -1.26 -17.95 -7.91
C ALA A 114 -0.38 -16.92 -7.15
N ILE A 115 -0.99 -15.84 -6.65
CA ILE A 115 -0.33 -14.84 -5.82
C ILE A 115 0.13 -15.47 -4.49
N GLU A 116 -0.75 -16.22 -3.83
CA GLU A 116 -0.44 -16.91 -2.56
C GLU A 116 0.66 -17.96 -2.75
N GLU A 117 0.65 -18.72 -3.83
CA GLU A 117 1.72 -19.67 -4.18
C GLU A 117 3.07 -18.96 -4.32
N ALA A 118 3.11 -17.84 -5.04
CA ALA A 118 4.32 -17.04 -5.20
C ALA A 118 4.82 -16.47 -3.87
N ALA A 119 3.92 -16.00 -3.01
CA ALA A 119 4.25 -15.51 -1.68
C ALA A 119 4.82 -16.62 -0.78
N ASN A 120 4.26 -17.82 -0.84
CA ASN A 120 4.76 -18.99 -0.11
C ASN A 120 6.16 -19.41 -0.58
N HIS A 121 6.45 -19.36 -1.88
CA HIS A 121 7.79 -19.60 -2.41
C HIS A 121 8.79 -18.54 -1.93
N ALA A 122 8.44 -17.26 -1.98
CA ALA A 122 9.30 -16.19 -1.47
C ALA A 122 9.53 -16.32 0.05
N HIS A 123 8.53 -16.75 0.81
CA HIS A 123 8.69 -17.03 2.24
C HIS A 123 9.69 -18.15 2.49
N GLN A 124 9.63 -19.25 1.73
CA GLN A 124 10.56 -20.38 1.86
C GLN A 124 12.01 -19.99 1.51
N GLU A 125 12.19 -19.14 0.50
CA GLU A 125 13.51 -18.73 0.00
C GLU A 125 14.15 -17.61 0.82
N HIS A 126 13.35 -16.64 1.27
CA HIS A 126 13.84 -15.38 1.84
C HIS A 126 13.31 -15.08 3.24
N GLY A 127 12.30 -15.80 3.70
CA GLY A 127 11.67 -15.58 5.01
C GLY A 127 10.76 -14.36 5.10
N ILE A 128 10.50 -13.66 3.98
CA ILE A 128 9.52 -12.59 3.93
C ILE A 128 8.10 -13.14 4.06
N VAL A 129 7.23 -12.44 4.79
CA VAL A 129 5.81 -12.79 4.92
C VAL A 129 4.97 -11.78 4.17
N MET A 130 4.06 -12.25 3.33
CA MET A 130 3.09 -11.40 2.62
C MET A 130 1.66 -11.73 3.07
N ARG A 131 0.81 -10.71 3.11
CA ARG A 131 -0.65 -10.84 3.21
C ARG A 131 -1.31 -10.00 2.12
N GLY A 132 -2.49 -10.41 1.68
CA GLY A 132 -3.29 -9.71 0.70
C GLY A 132 -4.38 -8.86 1.33
N ILE A 133 -4.64 -7.70 0.75
CA ILE A 133 -5.78 -6.84 1.04
C ILE A 133 -6.55 -6.68 -0.28
N ALA A 134 -7.71 -7.32 -0.41
CA ALA A 134 -8.55 -7.09 -1.59
C ALA A 134 -8.99 -5.63 -1.62
N THR A 135 -8.83 -4.97 -2.76
CA THR A 135 -9.02 -3.52 -2.84
C THR A 135 -9.96 -3.17 -3.99
N CYS A 136 -11.06 -2.51 -3.69
CA CYS A 136 -11.94 -1.98 -4.74
C CYS A 136 -11.39 -0.65 -5.29
N VAL A 137 -11.63 -0.42 -6.58
CA VAL A 137 -11.20 0.79 -7.28
C VAL A 137 -12.31 1.82 -7.23
N ARG A 138 -12.09 2.92 -6.49
CA ARG A 138 -13.12 3.93 -6.15
C ARG A 138 -13.81 4.52 -7.37
N HIS A 139 -13.04 4.91 -8.39
CA HIS A 139 -13.58 5.54 -9.60
C HIS A 139 -14.34 4.59 -10.53
N MET A 140 -14.31 3.27 -10.28
CA MET A 140 -15.19 2.29 -10.94
C MET A 140 -16.60 2.25 -10.32
N GLY A 141 -16.77 2.93 -9.18
CA GLY A 141 -18.06 3.15 -8.53
C GLY A 141 -18.53 2.05 -7.57
N PRO A 142 -19.59 2.34 -6.77
CA PRO A 142 -20.03 1.47 -5.69
C PRO A 142 -20.54 0.08 -6.17
N GLU A 143 -21.14 -0.01 -7.34
CA GLU A 143 -21.63 -1.30 -7.87
C GLU A 143 -20.47 -2.26 -8.23
N GLN A 144 -19.37 -1.73 -8.74
CA GLN A 144 -18.17 -2.53 -8.98
C GLN A 144 -17.50 -2.89 -7.66
N ALA A 145 -17.43 -1.96 -6.71
CA ALA A 145 -16.91 -2.23 -5.36
C ALA A 145 -17.66 -3.36 -4.63
N LYS A 146 -18.98 -3.52 -4.87
CA LYS A 146 -19.74 -4.66 -4.33
C LYS A 146 -19.24 -5.99 -4.86
N LYS A 147 -18.84 -6.07 -6.13
CA LYS A 147 -18.28 -7.30 -6.71
C LYS A 147 -16.91 -7.60 -6.12
N SER A 148 -16.06 -6.58 -5.97
CA SER A 148 -14.76 -6.72 -5.32
C SER A 148 -14.91 -7.12 -3.85
N GLY A 149 -15.90 -6.56 -3.13
CA GLY A 149 -16.28 -6.97 -1.78
C GLY A 149 -16.74 -8.43 -1.69
N LEU A 150 -17.50 -8.90 -2.69
CA LEU A 150 -17.92 -10.31 -2.77
C LEU A 150 -16.70 -11.23 -3.01
N CYS A 151 -15.81 -10.87 -3.94
CA CYS A 151 -14.54 -11.59 -4.15
C CYS A 151 -13.77 -11.71 -2.84
N ALA A 152 -13.62 -10.61 -2.11
CA ALA A 152 -12.93 -10.58 -0.83
C ALA A 152 -13.60 -11.48 0.22
N ALA A 153 -14.92 -11.36 0.38
CA ALA A 153 -15.69 -12.13 1.37
C ALA A 153 -15.63 -13.65 1.09
N GLU A 154 -15.70 -14.04 -0.18
CA GLU A 154 -15.65 -15.44 -0.62
C GLU A 154 -14.25 -16.07 -0.52
N THR A 155 -13.22 -15.29 -0.28
CA THR A 155 -11.82 -15.74 -0.22
C THR A 155 -11.07 -15.27 1.02
N ALA A 156 -11.80 -14.74 2.00
CA ALA A 156 -11.23 -14.37 3.30
C ALA A 156 -10.54 -15.58 3.96
N GLY A 157 -9.35 -15.38 4.51
CA GLY A 157 -8.57 -16.46 5.10
C GLY A 157 -7.22 -15.98 5.64
N ASP A 158 -6.30 -16.91 5.83
CA ASP A 158 -4.99 -16.63 6.42
C ASP A 158 -4.08 -15.78 5.52
N PHE A 159 -4.29 -15.83 4.19
CA PHE A 159 -3.54 -15.03 3.23
C PHE A 159 -4.25 -13.71 2.93
N LEU A 160 -5.53 -13.75 2.55
CA LEU A 160 -6.34 -12.55 2.33
C LEU A 160 -6.98 -12.11 3.64
N THR A 161 -6.40 -11.12 4.29
CA THR A 161 -6.72 -10.72 5.66
C THR A 161 -7.42 -9.37 5.76
N GLY A 162 -7.46 -8.61 4.67
CA GLY A 162 -8.04 -7.28 4.67
C GLY A 162 -8.85 -6.94 3.41
N PHE A 163 -9.63 -5.87 3.54
CA PHE A 163 -10.32 -5.21 2.44
C PHE A 163 -10.06 -3.71 2.49
N GLY A 164 -9.87 -3.12 1.31
CA GLY A 164 -9.56 -1.72 1.18
C GLY A 164 -10.21 -1.05 -0.03
N MET A 165 -9.93 0.24 -0.19
CA MET A 165 -10.33 1.04 -1.34
C MET A 165 -9.21 2.00 -1.71
N GLY A 166 -8.89 2.08 -3.02
CA GLY A 166 -7.95 3.03 -3.60
C GLY A 166 -8.52 3.66 -4.87
N GLY A 167 -7.73 4.49 -5.53
CA GLY A 167 -8.10 5.20 -6.74
C GLY A 167 -8.48 6.67 -6.51
N ASP A 168 -9.19 7.30 -7.45
CA ASP A 168 -9.44 8.75 -7.44
C ASP A 168 -10.34 9.20 -6.26
N GLU A 169 -9.72 9.80 -5.26
CA GLU A 169 -10.41 10.27 -4.05
C GLU A 169 -11.40 11.44 -4.32
N SER A 170 -11.32 12.07 -5.49
CA SER A 170 -12.28 13.10 -5.89
C SER A 170 -13.65 12.55 -6.31
N ILE A 171 -13.75 11.24 -6.52
CA ILE A 171 -14.98 10.56 -6.98
C ILE A 171 -15.76 9.99 -5.80
N GLY A 172 -16.99 10.47 -5.59
CA GLY A 172 -17.91 10.00 -4.55
C GLY A 172 -17.44 10.27 -3.12
N HIS A 173 -18.13 9.68 -2.16
CA HIS A 173 -17.86 9.78 -0.73
C HIS A 173 -17.52 8.39 -0.17
N GLN A 174 -16.85 8.31 0.99
CA GLN A 174 -16.56 7.04 1.65
C GLN A 174 -17.85 6.25 1.92
N GLY A 175 -18.90 6.96 2.36
CA GLY A 175 -20.20 6.37 2.65
C GLY A 175 -20.91 5.66 1.49
N ASP A 176 -20.56 5.98 0.23
CA ASP A 176 -21.11 5.31 -0.95
C ASP A 176 -20.70 3.82 -1.02
N PHE A 177 -19.62 3.46 -0.36
CA PHE A 177 -19.00 2.13 -0.39
C PHE A 177 -19.32 1.26 0.83
N VAL A 178 -20.15 1.73 1.76
CA VAL A 178 -20.50 1.06 3.03
C VAL A 178 -20.89 -0.42 2.82
N TYR A 179 -21.64 -0.72 1.76
CA TYR A 179 -22.08 -2.09 1.51
C TYR A 179 -20.92 -3.07 1.25
N ALA A 180 -19.93 -2.68 0.45
CA ALA A 180 -18.76 -3.52 0.17
C ALA A 180 -17.92 -3.72 1.44
N PHE A 181 -17.71 -2.65 2.22
CA PHE A 181 -16.98 -2.72 3.49
C PHE A 181 -17.71 -3.54 4.56
N ALA A 182 -19.04 -3.43 4.64
CA ALA A 182 -19.84 -4.25 5.56
C ALA A 182 -19.74 -5.74 5.23
N MET A 183 -19.84 -6.10 3.94
CA MET A 183 -19.70 -7.49 3.47
C MET A 183 -18.31 -8.07 3.83
N ALA A 184 -17.25 -7.31 3.59
CA ALA A 184 -15.89 -7.72 3.92
C ALA A 184 -15.70 -7.91 5.45
N ARG A 185 -16.24 -6.98 6.24
CA ARG A 185 -16.22 -7.08 7.72
C ARG A 185 -16.97 -8.31 8.22
N GLU A 186 -18.15 -8.59 7.68
CA GLU A 186 -18.95 -9.77 8.03
C GLU A 186 -18.21 -11.08 7.72
N ALA A 187 -17.35 -11.07 6.69
CA ALA A 187 -16.47 -12.20 6.37
C ALA A 187 -15.22 -12.29 7.27
N GLY A 188 -15.02 -11.35 8.20
CA GLY A 188 -13.91 -11.36 9.14
C GLY A 188 -12.67 -10.61 8.64
N LEU A 189 -12.74 -9.91 7.49
CA LEU A 189 -11.64 -9.10 6.99
C LEU A 189 -11.50 -7.80 7.78
N ARG A 190 -10.26 -7.37 7.98
CA ARG A 190 -9.92 -6.06 8.55
C ARG A 190 -9.95 -4.98 7.47
N LEU A 191 -10.15 -3.72 7.86
CA LEU A 191 -10.50 -2.66 6.92
C LEU A 191 -9.51 -1.52 6.91
N THR A 192 -9.14 -1.08 5.70
CA THR A 192 -8.39 0.16 5.41
C THR A 192 -9.02 0.89 4.23
N THR A 193 -8.71 2.16 4.02
CA THR A 193 -9.16 2.92 2.84
C THR A 193 -8.26 4.11 2.61
N HIS A 194 -8.05 4.49 1.34
CA HIS A 194 -7.43 5.78 1.02
C HIS A 194 -8.38 6.90 1.41
N ALA A 195 -7.92 7.79 2.27
CA ALA A 195 -8.67 8.97 2.69
C ALA A 195 -7.72 10.08 3.16
N GLY A 196 -7.97 11.31 2.73
CA GLY A 196 -7.17 12.45 3.11
C GLY A 196 -5.77 12.48 2.47
N GLU A 197 -5.64 11.92 1.30
CA GLU A 197 -4.57 12.24 0.37
C GLU A 197 -4.96 13.50 -0.40
N TRP A 198 -6.10 13.50 -1.08
CA TRP A 198 -6.67 14.59 -1.86
C TRP A 198 -7.98 15.15 -1.27
N GLY A 199 -8.79 14.30 -0.66
CA GLY A 199 -10.16 14.58 -0.22
C GLY A 199 -10.28 15.40 1.06
N GLY A 200 -9.18 15.93 1.58
CA GLY A 200 -9.18 16.73 2.79
C GLY A 200 -9.45 15.94 4.08
N SER A 201 -9.51 16.65 5.22
CA SER A 201 -9.82 16.05 6.53
C SER A 201 -11.24 15.45 6.60
N GLN A 202 -12.16 15.93 5.77
CA GLN A 202 -13.53 15.39 5.72
C GLN A 202 -13.55 13.94 5.23
N SER A 203 -12.77 13.58 4.21
CA SER A 203 -12.67 12.22 3.73
C SER A 203 -12.15 11.26 4.82
N VAL A 204 -11.18 11.73 5.63
CA VAL A 204 -10.69 10.97 6.80
C VAL A 204 -11.81 10.76 7.83
N ARG A 205 -12.64 11.80 8.11
CA ARG A 205 -13.79 11.64 9.01
C ARG A 205 -14.80 10.62 8.49
N GLU A 206 -15.13 10.69 7.20
CA GLU A 206 -16.04 9.73 6.56
C GLU A 206 -15.48 8.30 6.62
N ALA A 207 -14.19 8.10 6.38
CA ALA A 207 -13.55 6.78 6.53
C ALA A 207 -13.73 6.21 7.95
N ILE A 208 -13.56 7.05 8.96
CA ILE A 208 -13.73 6.68 10.37
C ILE A 208 -15.19 6.37 10.72
N HIS A 209 -16.12 7.23 10.31
CA HIS A 209 -17.50 7.15 10.78
C HIS A 209 -18.39 6.28 9.90
N ASP A 210 -18.22 6.33 8.58
CA ASP A 210 -19.07 5.61 7.63
C ASP A 210 -18.56 4.20 7.40
N LEU A 211 -17.22 4.04 7.22
CA LEU A 211 -16.61 2.74 6.95
C LEU A 211 -16.08 2.04 8.20
N ASN A 212 -15.86 2.79 9.30
CA ASN A 212 -15.31 2.27 10.55
C ASN A 212 -14.04 1.44 10.33
N VAL A 213 -13.08 2.02 9.59
CA VAL A 213 -11.80 1.38 9.26
C VAL A 213 -10.83 1.41 10.44
N GLU A 214 -9.87 0.50 10.44
CA GLU A 214 -8.83 0.39 11.45
C GLU A 214 -7.55 1.14 11.06
N ARG A 215 -7.36 1.34 9.74
CA ARG A 215 -6.24 2.06 9.16
C ARG A 215 -6.74 2.99 8.06
N ILE A 216 -5.95 3.99 7.76
CA ILE A 216 -6.24 4.96 6.70
C ILE A 216 -5.00 5.11 5.83
N GLY A 217 -5.14 4.82 4.54
CA GLY A 217 -4.14 5.10 3.54
C GLY A 217 -3.90 6.60 3.43
N HIS A 218 -2.62 7.00 3.48
CA HIS A 218 -2.12 8.36 3.56
C HIS A 218 -2.60 9.12 4.81
N GLY A 219 -3.81 9.65 4.82
CA GLY A 219 -4.40 10.38 5.94
C GLY A 219 -3.80 11.76 6.20
N VAL A 220 -2.86 12.22 5.37
CA VAL A 220 -1.98 13.39 5.64
C VAL A 220 -2.73 14.71 5.77
N GLN A 221 -3.89 14.83 5.14
CA GLN A 221 -4.75 16.03 5.24
C GLN A 221 -5.35 16.23 6.64
N CYS A 222 -5.33 15.20 7.52
CA CYS A 222 -5.80 15.35 8.90
C CYS A 222 -4.98 16.39 9.67
N ILE A 223 -3.77 16.73 9.22
CA ILE A 223 -2.91 17.76 9.82
C ILE A 223 -3.60 19.13 9.91
N LYS A 224 -4.57 19.40 9.04
CA LYS A 224 -5.36 20.64 9.01
C LYS A 224 -6.47 20.69 10.08
N ASP A 225 -6.70 19.60 10.81
CA ASP A 225 -7.82 19.47 11.74
C ASP A 225 -7.37 18.84 13.08
N PRO A 226 -7.00 19.70 14.06
CA PRO A 226 -6.53 19.21 15.36
C PRO A 226 -7.54 18.32 16.12
N ALA A 227 -8.86 18.55 15.95
CA ALA A 227 -9.87 17.72 16.59
C ALA A 227 -9.92 16.31 15.99
N LEU A 228 -9.70 16.21 14.68
CA LEU A 228 -9.61 14.93 13.98
C LEU A 228 -8.34 14.16 14.39
N ILE A 229 -7.20 14.85 14.59
CA ILE A 229 -5.98 14.23 15.10
C ILE A 229 -6.23 13.58 16.47
N GLU A 230 -6.91 14.27 17.38
CA GLU A 230 -7.25 13.70 18.69
C GLU A 230 -8.21 12.52 18.58
N GLU A 231 -9.14 12.53 17.65
CA GLU A 231 -10.01 11.40 17.37
C GLU A 231 -9.25 10.18 16.83
N ILE A 232 -8.35 10.38 15.86
CA ILE A 232 -7.47 9.34 15.28
C ILE A 232 -6.67 8.67 16.41
N LYS A 233 -6.08 9.47 17.30
CA LYS A 233 -5.32 8.98 18.46
C LYS A 233 -6.20 8.19 19.43
N ALA A 234 -7.35 8.75 19.80
CA ALA A 234 -8.28 8.11 20.74
C ALA A 234 -8.80 6.76 20.25
N ARG A 235 -9.03 6.64 18.93
CA ARG A 235 -9.45 5.39 18.27
C ARG A 235 -8.30 4.46 17.92
N GLN A 236 -7.05 4.89 18.13
CA GLN A 236 -5.84 4.15 17.77
C GLN A 236 -5.75 3.80 16.27
N ILE A 237 -6.30 4.63 15.40
CA ILE A 237 -6.23 4.45 13.96
C ILE A 237 -4.80 4.70 13.51
N THR A 238 -4.30 3.85 12.62
CA THR A 238 -2.98 3.98 12.02
C THR A 238 -3.09 4.66 10.65
N LEU A 239 -2.23 5.66 10.40
CA LEU A 239 -2.09 6.27 9.09
C LEU A 239 -0.97 5.57 8.33
N GLU A 240 -1.28 5.05 7.15
CA GLU A 240 -0.35 4.38 6.24
C GLU A 240 0.28 5.44 5.32
N VAL A 241 1.29 6.15 5.82
CA VAL A 241 1.86 7.31 5.11
C VAL A 241 2.84 6.85 4.05
N CYS A 242 2.74 7.44 2.85
CA CYS A 242 3.60 7.20 1.71
C CYS A 242 4.29 8.51 1.30
N PRO A 243 5.39 8.91 1.97
CA PRO A 243 5.95 10.24 1.81
C PRO A 243 6.41 10.56 0.38
N GLY A 244 7.11 9.61 -0.25
CA GLY A 244 7.60 9.78 -1.62
C GLY A 244 6.47 9.94 -2.63
N SER A 245 5.40 9.17 -2.49
CA SER A 245 4.18 9.28 -3.29
C SER A 245 3.54 10.65 -3.14
N ASN A 246 3.31 11.08 -1.90
CA ASN A 246 2.67 12.38 -1.62
C ASN A 246 3.44 13.56 -2.22
N VAL A 247 4.78 13.53 -2.14
CA VAL A 247 5.64 14.55 -2.74
C VAL A 247 5.63 14.46 -4.26
N ALA A 248 5.76 13.26 -4.83
CA ALA A 248 5.81 13.06 -6.28
C ALA A 248 4.50 13.45 -6.97
N LEU A 249 3.36 13.18 -6.34
CA LEU A 249 2.04 13.55 -6.84
C LEU A 249 1.69 15.03 -6.57
N GLY A 250 2.43 15.73 -5.71
CA GLY A 250 2.22 17.15 -5.40
C GLY A 250 1.01 17.37 -4.48
N VAL A 251 0.81 16.50 -3.50
CA VAL A 251 -0.23 16.67 -2.47
C VAL A 251 0.01 17.98 -1.73
N ASP A 252 -1.01 18.83 -1.61
CA ASP A 252 -0.90 20.23 -1.19
C ASP A 252 -0.32 20.44 0.22
N VAL A 253 -0.47 19.46 1.13
CA VAL A 253 0.15 19.46 2.46
C VAL A 253 1.54 18.87 2.49
N ALA A 254 2.02 18.32 1.36
CA ALA A 254 3.32 17.68 1.22
C ALA A 254 4.07 18.19 -0.04
N PRO A 255 4.25 19.51 -0.21
CA PRO A 255 4.87 20.07 -1.42
C PRO A 255 6.36 19.71 -1.55
N SER A 256 6.97 19.27 -0.46
CA SER A 256 8.35 18.79 -0.40
C SER A 256 8.55 17.85 0.78
N TRP A 257 9.66 17.11 0.80
CA TRP A 257 10.04 16.29 1.94
C TRP A 257 10.14 17.10 3.24
N ALA A 258 10.70 18.30 3.19
CA ALA A 258 10.89 19.15 4.36
C ALA A 258 9.58 19.66 4.96
N GLU A 259 8.55 19.81 4.14
CA GLU A 259 7.22 20.29 4.53
C GLU A 259 6.21 19.15 4.71
N HIS A 260 6.64 17.89 4.52
CA HIS A 260 5.78 16.73 4.66
C HIS A 260 5.26 16.59 6.10
N PRO A 261 3.94 16.41 6.31
CA PRO A 261 3.32 16.43 7.64
C PRO A 261 3.65 15.23 8.52
N ILE A 262 4.31 14.19 7.99
CA ILE A 262 4.62 12.97 8.74
C ILE A 262 5.36 13.26 10.05
N LYS A 263 6.33 14.22 10.03
CA LYS A 263 7.06 14.58 11.25
C LYS A 263 6.13 15.20 12.29
N ALA A 264 5.28 16.13 11.88
CA ALA A 264 4.35 16.79 12.79
C ALA A 264 3.30 15.83 13.35
N LEU A 265 2.86 14.85 12.57
CA LEU A 265 1.96 13.78 13.02
C LEU A 265 2.66 12.83 14.00
N PHE A 266 3.89 12.42 13.69
CA PHE A 266 4.71 11.57 14.55
C PHE A 266 4.99 12.26 15.92
N ASP A 267 5.40 13.53 15.90
CA ASP A 267 5.68 14.32 17.12
C ASP A 267 4.41 14.49 17.99
N GLN A 268 3.22 14.48 17.39
CA GLN A 268 1.93 14.50 18.10
C GLN A 268 1.48 13.11 18.56
N SER A 269 2.32 12.09 18.41
CA SER A 269 2.03 10.69 18.79
C SER A 269 0.85 10.08 18.01
N VAL A 270 0.62 10.53 16.79
CA VAL A 270 -0.23 9.81 15.84
C VAL A 270 0.51 8.55 15.40
N ARG A 271 -0.17 7.41 15.37
CA ARG A 271 0.42 6.17 14.87
C ARG A 271 0.54 6.27 13.35
N VAL A 272 1.74 6.59 12.88
CA VAL A 272 2.07 6.64 11.45
C VAL A 272 2.99 5.48 11.08
N THR A 273 2.90 4.99 9.85
CA THR A 273 3.84 4.05 9.23
C THR A 273 4.46 4.67 7.99
N VAL A 274 5.47 4.04 7.41
CA VAL A 274 6.08 4.46 6.15
C VAL A 274 5.96 3.33 5.15
N SER A 275 5.43 3.64 3.98
CA SER A 275 5.27 2.72 2.85
C SER A 275 5.58 3.44 1.54
N THR A 276 5.62 2.70 0.44
CA THR A 276 6.05 3.22 -0.87
C THR A 276 4.92 3.48 -1.85
N ASP A 277 3.72 2.92 -1.62
CA ASP A 277 2.55 3.04 -2.49
C ASP A 277 2.74 2.33 -3.84
N ASP A 278 3.25 3.03 -4.86
CA ASP A 278 3.56 2.54 -6.20
C ASP A 278 5.03 2.83 -6.55
N PRO A 279 5.99 2.13 -5.93
CA PRO A 279 7.39 2.54 -5.90
C PRO A 279 8.03 2.80 -7.26
N PRO A 280 7.81 2.00 -8.34
CA PRO A 280 8.39 2.30 -9.63
C PRO A 280 7.84 3.56 -10.31
N PHE A 281 6.59 3.93 -10.01
CA PHE A 281 5.98 5.16 -10.54
C PHE A 281 6.55 6.40 -9.87
N PHE A 282 6.88 6.32 -8.59
CA PHE A 282 7.40 7.44 -7.80
C PHE A 282 8.92 7.42 -7.67
N HIS A 283 9.60 6.53 -8.42
CA HIS A 283 11.06 6.37 -8.41
C HIS A 283 11.63 6.21 -6.99
N THR A 284 10.95 5.43 -6.17
CA THR A 284 11.29 5.18 -4.77
C THR A 284 11.37 3.67 -4.45
N ASN A 285 11.78 3.36 -3.25
CA ASN A 285 11.73 2.07 -2.59
C ASN A 285 11.78 2.29 -1.08
N LEU A 286 11.53 1.28 -0.28
CA LEU A 286 11.41 1.50 1.16
C LEU A 286 12.71 1.95 1.83
N THR A 287 13.89 1.57 1.31
CA THR A 287 15.17 2.11 1.79
C THR A 287 15.27 3.61 1.52
N ARG A 288 14.92 4.03 0.31
CA ARG A 288 14.93 5.45 -0.08
C ARG A 288 13.96 6.29 0.76
N GLU A 289 12.76 5.77 1.07
CA GLU A 289 11.82 6.46 1.96
C GLU A 289 12.47 6.77 3.32
N TYR A 290 13.10 5.76 3.93
CA TYR A 290 13.77 5.90 5.21
C TYR A 290 15.00 6.83 5.14
N ASP A 291 15.82 6.72 4.09
CA ASP A 291 16.98 7.60 3.89
C ASP A 291 16.55 9.06 3.71
N MET A 292 15.50 9.32 2.95
CA MET A 292 14.95 10.67 2.76
C MET A 292 14.42 11.27 4.08
N LEU A 293 13.77 10.44 4.92
CA LEU A 293 13.32 10.89 6.25
C LEU A 293 14.50 11.16 7.19
N ALA A 294 15.56 10.33 7.12
CA ALA A 294 16.80 10.56 7.87
C ALA A 294 17.48 11.87 7.48
N ASP A 295 17.63 12.10 6.17
CA ASP A 295 18.29 13.30 5.66
C ASP A 295 17.49 14.57 5.92
N THR A 296 16.14 14.48 5.84
CA THR A 296 15.26 15.63 6.01
C THR A 296 15.02 16.01 7.46
N PHE A 297 14.78 15.03 8.33
CA PHE A 297 14.34 15.26 9.70
C PHE A 297 15.39 14.88 10.75
N GLY A 298 16.50 14.31 10.33
CA GLY A 298 17.52 13.81 11.25
C GLY A 298 17.09 12.55 11.99
N TRP A 299 16.10 11.81 11.45
CA TRP A 299 15.62 10.57 12.06
C TRP A 299 16.68 9.47 11.96
N GLY A 300 16.67 8.59 12.94
CA GLY A 300 17.61 7.46 13.03
C GLY A 300 16.95 6.19 13.50
N ALA A 301 17.74 5.26 13.99
CA ALA A 301 17.31 3.93 14.41
C ALA A 301 16.14 3.95 15.41
N ALA A 302 16.09 4.95 16.29
CA ALA A 302 15.03 5.06 17.31
C ALA A 302 13.66 5.34 16.67
N GLU A 303 13.57 6.35 15.79
CA GLU A 303 12.35 6.70 15.08
C GLU A 303 11.94 5.58 14.11
N PHE A 304 12.89 5.01 13.40
CA PHE A 304 12.64 3.92 12.44
C PHE A 304 12.16 2.63 13.13
N CYS A 305 12.67 2.35 14.33
CA CYS A 305 12.15 1.25 15.16
C CYS A 305 10.67 1.50 15.51
N VAL A 306 10.31 2.71 15.95
CA VAL A 306 8.94 3.08 16.29
C VAL A 306 8.03 2.97 15.06
N LEU A 307 8.43 3.46 13.89
CA LEU A 307 7.66 3.37 12.65
C LEU A 307 7.42 1.91 12.25
N SER A 308 8.45 1.07 12.33
CA SER A 308 8.35 -0.36 12.04
C SER A 308 7.48 -1.09 13.08
N GLU A 309 7.56 -0.74 14.37
CA GLU A 309 6.68 -1.30 15.40
C GLU A 309 5.22 -0.87 15.21
N ASN A 310 4.97 0.39 14.83
CA ASN A 310 3.65 0.86 14.46
C ASN A 310 3.05 0.03 13.32
N ALA A 311 3.87 -0.29 12.30
CA ALA A 311 3.44 -1.12 11.18
C ALA A 311 3.15 -2.57 11.62
N VAL A 312 3.95 -3.16 12.52
CA VAL A 312 3.65 -4.47 13.12
C VAL A 312 2.33 -4.45 13.88
N ASP A 313 2.09 -3.41 14.69
CA ASP A 313 0.85 -3.29 15.45
C ASP A 313 -0.39 -3.17 14.55
N ALA A 314 -0.24 -2.42 13.46
CA ALA A 314 -1.28 -2.17 12.48
C ALA A 314 -1.51 -3.34 11.51
N ALA A 315 -0.51 -4.20 11.29
CA ALA A 315 -0.57 -5.31 10.34
C ALA A 315 -1.81 -6.19 10.52
N PHE A 316 -2.37 -6.65 9.43
CA PHE A 316 -3.55 -7.52 9.40
C PHE A 316 -3.14 -9.00 9.40
N CYS A 317 -2.25 -9.37 10.31
CA CYS A 317 -1.84 -10.75 10.51
C CYS A 317 -2.14 -11.23 11.94
N ASP A 318 -1.93 -12.51 12.18
CA ASP A 318 -2.15 -13.16 13.47
C ASP A 318 -1.15 -12.70 14.55
N ALA A 319 -1.46 -12.99 15.81
CA ALA A 319 -0.68 -12.53 16.97
C ALA A 319 0.73 -13.15 17.03
N GLU A 320 0.91 -14.39 16.58
CA GLU A 320 2.23 -15.06 16.59
C GLU A 320 3.14 -14.47 15.51
N THR A 321 2.60 -14.20 14.32
CA THR A 321 3.30 -13.46 13.27
C THR A 321 3.72 -12.08 13.78
N LYS A 322 2.82 -11.30 14.40
CA LYS A 322 3.16 -9.99 14.99
C LYS A 322 4.28 -10.07 16.03
N LYS A 323 4.23 -11.07 16.89
CA LYS A 323 5.27 -11.29 17.92
C LYS A 323 6.63 -11.52 17.27
N THR A 324 6.70 -12.43 16.29
CA THR A 324 7.93 -12.75 15.56
C THR A 324 8.48 -11.53 14.83
N LEU A 325 7.63 -10.76 14.16
CA LEU A 325 8.02 -9.54 13.46
C LEU A 325 8.58 -8.49 14.43
N ARG A 326 7.91 -8.28 15.57
CA ARG A 326 8.37 -7.31 16.58
C ARG A 326 9.74 -7.66 17.16
N GLU A 327 10.00 -8.95 17.41
CA GLU A 327 11.32 -9.41 17.87
C GLU A 327 12.41 -9.14 16.81
N LYS A 328 12.12 -9.42 15.53
CA LYS A 328 13.05 -9.14 14.43
C LYS A 328 13.31 -7.63 14.26
N VAL A 329 12.26 -6.82 14.27
CA VAL A 329 12.35 -5.35 14.17
C VAL A 329 13.23 -4.79 15.30
N ARG A 330 12.90 -5.08 16.56
CA ARG A 330 13.69 -4.60 17.70
C ARG A 330 15.15 -5.00 17.62
N LYS A 331 15.40 -6.27 17.32
CA LYS A 331 16.78 -6.78 17.21
C LYS A 331 17.57 -6.06 16.12
N SER A 332 16.98 -5.76 15.01
CA SER A 332 17.67 -5.12 13.88
C SER A 332 17.97 -3.64 14.10
N TRP A 333 17.05 -2.88 14.73
CA TRP A 333 17.23 -1.45 14.96
C TRP A 333 18.03 -1.11 16.23
N ILE A 334 18.08 -1.99 17.24
CA ILE A 334 18.81 -1.75 18.49
C ILE A 334 20.32 -2.09 18.34
N ASN A 335 20.68 -2.94 17.40
CA ASN A 335 22.07 -3.38 17.19
C ASN A 335 22.79 -2.60 16.06
N THR A 336 22.16 -1.60 15.50
CA THR A 336 22.74 -0.60 14.60
C THR A 336 23.03 0.68 15.36
#